data_6e674d940ae7d2d478477ec55d2e1bd2
#
_entry.id   6e674d940ae7d2d478477ec55d2e1bd2
#
_cell.length_a   1.000
_cell.length_b   1.000
_cell.length_c   1.000
_cell.angle_alpha   90.00
_cell.angle_beta   90.00
_cell.angle_gamma   90.00
#
_symmetry.space_group_name_H-M   'P 1'
#
loop_
_entity.id
_entity.type
_entity.pdbx_description
1 polymer ?
#
loop_
_entity_poly.entity_id
_entity_poly.type
_entity_poly.pdbx_seq_one_letter_code
_entity_poly.pdbx_strand_id
1 'polypeptide(L)'
;MLMANEQFRVNNPAGMWLRSQPVVSEETKKVLLPNGQVVTKLGDSEKPDWWHISTNVDGEDKDGFSNRHLMAPVDGSAASDLVARSLAAIAHVAPQARESYLQAIRNGGPLFEQHGITTGLRMAHFLAQAMAETGAFTVLRESMSYSVPRMLEIFGVHHHSARVTAAEAPALAHNEHALAERVYGAGNPGKAEELGNTQPGDGFRYRGNGVLQTTGRGAHRAMGQKFGLDFENNPDLLTAPEHALKPALQEWSDGNLNHFADINDIRTITLRINGGLNGFDDRQTFFARLRPLLT
;
A
#
# COMPACT_ATOMS: atom_id res chain seq x y z
N MET A 1 -35.52 -14.89 -5.50
CA MET A 1 -34.31 -14.34 -6.12
C MET A 1 -33.15 -15.09 -5.48
N LEU A 2 -32.60 -16.09 -6.16
CA LEU A 2 -31.45 -16.85 -5.67
C LEU A 2 -30.28 -15.88 -5.62
N MET A 3 -29.77 -15.58 -4.43
CA MET A 3 -28.51 -14.87 -4.26
C MET A 3 -27.42 -15.70 -4.93
N ALA A 4 -26.64 -15.09 -5.82
CA ALA A 4 -25.48 -15.78 -6.37
C ALA A 4 -24.55 -16.11 -5.21
N ASN A 5 -24.21 -17.39 -5.04
CA ASN A 5 -23.29 -17.82 -4.00
C ASN A 5 -21.91 -17.21 -4.29
N GLU A 6 -21.47 -16.30 -3.43
CA GLU A 6 -20.17 -15.67 -3.55
C GLU A 6 -19.06 -16.72 -3.35
N GLN A 7 -18.14 -16.79 -4.32
CA GLN A 7 -17.01 -17.72 -4.27
C GLN A 7 -15.73 -16.99 -3.89
N PHE A 8 -14.93 -17.64 -3.06
CA PHE A 8 -13.65 -17.18 -2.58
C PHE A 8 -12.59 -18.27 -2.77
N ARG A 9 -11.35 -17.86 -2.72
CA ARG A 9 -10.18 -18.76 -2.80
C ARG A 9 -9.37 -18.60 -1.53
N VAL A 10 -8.92 -19.71 -0.95
CA VAL A 10 -7.97 -19.69 0.16
C VAL A 10 -6.70 -18.95 -0.29
N ASN A 11 -6.35 -17.87 0.40
CA ASN A 11 -5.21 -17.01 0.10
C ASN A 11 -4.26 -16.96 1.31
N ASN A 12 -3.79 -18.13 1.71
CA ASN A 12 -2.82 -18.30 2.79
C ASN A 12 -1.87 -19.45 2.44
N PRO A 13 -0.55 -19.22 2.30
CA PRO A 13 0.43 -20.25 1.95
C PRO A 13 0.41 -21.48 2.88
N ALA A 14 0.07 -21.29 4.16
CA ALA A 14 -0.07 -22.37 5.14
C ALA A 14 -1.42 -23.11 5.05
N GLY A 15 -2.29 -22.73 4.10
CA GLY A 15 -3.67 -23.20 4.04
C GLY A 15 -4.58 -22.54 5.08
N MET A 16 -5.81 -23.04 5.16
CA MET A 16 -6.86 -22.51 6.04
C MET A 16 -7.66 -23.66 6.65
N TRP A 17 -7.83 -23.65 7.98
CA TRP A 17 -8.67 -24.66 8.62
C TRP A 17 -10.16 -24.36 8.43
N LEU A 18 -10.89 -25.30 7.87
CA LEU A 18 -12.33 -25.38 8.01
C LEU A 18 -12.65 -25.90 9.42
N ARG A 19 -13.56 -25.26 10.14
CA ARG A 19 -13.83 -25.53 11.55
C ARG A 19 -15.31 -25.79 11.81
N SER A 20 -15.59 -26.51 12.88
CA SER A 20 -16.97 -26.77 13.30
C SER A 20 -17.63 -25.57 13.99
N GLN A 21 -16.83 -24.62 14.49
CA GLN A 21 -17.26 -23.37 15.16
C GLN A 21 -16.38 -22.21 14.77
N PRO A 22 -16.87 -20.94 14.82
CA PRO A 22 -16.11 -19.75 14.47
C PRO A 22 -15.12 -19.33 15.59
N VAL A 23 -14.20 -20.24 15.91
CA VAL A 23 -13.18 -20.04 16.97
C VAL A 23 -11.90 -20.79 16.62
N VAL A 24 -10.76 -20.20 16.99
CA VAL A 24 -9.45 -20.84 16.82
C VAL A 24 -9.21 -21.81 18.01
N SER A 25 -9.43 -23.09 17.79
CA SER A 25 -9.18 -24.17 18.74
C SER A 25 -8.78 -25.43 17.99
N GLU A 26 -7.97 -26.28 18.57
CA GLU A 26 -7.62 -27.60 18.01
C GLU A 26 -8.87 -28.49 17.85
N GLU A 27 -9.78 -28.46 18.82
CA GLU A 27 -10.99 -29.25 18.85
C GLU A 27 -12.00 -28.88 17.76
N THR A 28 -11.90 -27.65 17.19
CA THR A 28 -12.81 -27.20 16.13
C THR A 28 -12.32 -27.50 14.72
N LYS A 29 -11.10 -27.97 14.54
CA LYS A 29 -10.52 -28.32 13.24
C LYS A 29 -11.29 -29.48 12.58
N LYS A 30 -11.75 -29.28 11.36
CA LYS A 30 -12.37 -30.32 10.51
C LYS A 30 -11.40 -30.78 9.43
N VAL A 31 -10.98 -29.86 8.56
CA VAL A 31 -10.08 -30.16 7.44
C VAL A 31 -9.21 -28.94 7.13
N LEU A 32 -7.96 -29.17 6.77
CA LEU A 32 -7.06 -28.13 6.27
C LEU A 32 -7.29 -27.94 4.77
N LEU A 33 -7.76 -26.78 4.39
CA LEU A 33 -7.94 -26.39 2.99
C LEU A 33 -6.62 -25.82 2.46
N PRO A 34 -6.07 -26.34 1.35
CA PRO A 34 -4.82 -25.84 0.80
C PRO A 34 -4.98 -24.42 0.22
N ASN A 35 -3.86 -23.73 0.08
CA ASN A 35 -3.84 -22.46 -0.64
C ASN A 35 -4.39 -22.62 -2.06
N GLY A 36 -5.26 -21.73 -2.49
CA GLY A 36 -5.94 -21.81 -3.79
C GLY A 36 -7.25 -22.60 -3.80
N GLN A 37 -7.60 -23.33 -2.74
CA GLN A 37 -8.89 -24.03 -2.65
C GLN A 37 -10.06 -23.06 -2.79
N VAL A 38 -11.00 -23.36 -3.70
CA VAL A 38 -12.22 -22.58 -3.86
C VAL A 38 -13.25 -22.96 -2.80
N VAL A 39 -13.85 -21.95 -2.20
CA VAL A 39 -14.92 -22.06 -1.20
C VAL A 39 -16.09 -21.19 -1.58
N THR A 40 -17.29 -21.57 -1.18
CA THR A 40 -18.52 -20.79 -1.38
C THR A 40 -18.98 -20.23 -0.05
N LYS A 41 -19.22 -18.93 0.03
CA LYS A 41 -19.83 -18.29 1.22
C LYS A 41 -21.29 -18.70 1.32
N LEU A 42 -21.67 -19.28 2.44
CA LEU A 42 -23.05 -19.62 2.78
C LEU A 42 -23.72 -18.54 3.62
N GLY A 43 -22.94 -17.76 4.37
CA GLY A 43 -23.44 -16.69 5.22
C GLY A 43 -22.39 -16.12 6.18
N ASP A 44 -22.79 -15.11 6.91
CA ASP A 44 -21.99 -14.54 7.99
C ASP A 44 -22.18 -15.38 9.26
N SER A 45 -21.21 -15.35 10.18
CA SER A 45 -21.36 -15.91 11.52
C SER A 45 -21.63 -14.80 12.55
N GLU A 46 -21.96 -15.18 13.77
CA GLU A 46 -22.07 -14.27 14.93
C GLU A 46 -20.74 -13.52 15.24
N LYS A 47 -19.63 -14.00 14.72
CA LYS A 47 -18.33 -13.33 14.81
C LYS A 47 -17.98 -12.67 13.48
N PRO A 48 -17.76 -11.35 13.43
CA PRO A 48 -17.67 -10.58 12.18
C PRO A 48 -16.51 -11.00 11.26
N ASP A 49 -15.46 -11.60 11.80
CA ASP A 49 -14.31 -12.08 11.02
C ASP A 49 -14.46 -13.51 10.51
N TRP A 50 -15.60 -14.16 10.75
CA TRP A 50 -15.81 -15.54 10.39
C TRP A 50 -17.01 -15.68 9.47
N TRP A 51 -16.83 -16.48 8.42
CA TRP A 51 -17.91 -16.87 7.52
C TRP A 51 -18.23 -18.35 7.64
N HIS A 52 -19.51 -18.68 7.49
CA HIS A 52 -19.95 -20.03 7.17
C HIS A 52 -19.72 -20.25 5.69
N ILE A 53 -18.93 -21.27 5.35
CA ILE A 53 -18.51 -21.59 3.98
C ILE A 53 -18.73 -23.06 3.67
N SER A 54 -18.85 -23.38 2.39
CA SER A 54 -18.80 -24.76 1.88
C SER A 54 -17.68 -24.91 0.84
N THR A 55 -17.18 -26.14 0.68
CA THR A 55 -16.18 -26.49 -0.32
C THR A 55 -16.20 -27.97 -0.59
N ASN A 56 -15.75 -28.40 -1.79
CA ASN A 56 -15.55 -29.79 -2.11
C ASN A 56 -14.11 -30.19 -1.80
N VAL A 57 -13.94 -31.24 -1.01
CA VAL A 57 -12.62 -31.83 -0.69
C VAL A 57 -12.69 -33.31 -1.01
N ASP A 58 -11.86 -33.76 -1.95
CA ASP A 58 -11.76 -35.16 -2.39
C ASP A 58 -13.11 -35.75 -2.85
N GLY A 59 -13.97 -34.94 -3.48
CA GLY A 59 -15.28 -35.35 -3.97
C GLY A 59 -16.41 -35.25 -2.95
N GLU A 60 -16.13 -34.86 -1.70
CA GLU A 60 -17.14 -34.69 -0.64
C GLU A 60 -17.37 -33.21 -0.38
N ASP A 61 -18.62 -32.78 -0.33
CA ASP A 61 -18.99 -31.45 0.09
C ASP A 61 -18.88 -31.32 1.60
N LYS A 62 -18.10 -30.34 2.05
CA LYS A 62 -17.85 -30.04 3.46
C LYS A 62 -18.21 -28.58 3.73
N ASP A 63 -18.84 -28.34 4.86
CA ASP A 63 -19.16 -26.99 5.33
C ASP A 63 -18.58 -26.73 6.72
N GLY A 64 -18.52 -25.46 7.10
CA GLY A 64 -18.01 -25.03 8.39
C GLY A 64 -17.63 -23.57 8.41
N PHE A 65 -16.87 -23.19 9.41
CA PHE A 65 -16.47 -21.80 9.63
C PHE A 65 -14.98 -21.60 9.32
N SER A 66 -14.66 -20.48 8.69
CA SER A 66 -13.27 -20.05 8.47
C SER A 66 -13.14 -18.54 8.56
N ASN A 67 -11.94 -18.08 8.91
CA ASN A 67 -11.66 -16.66 9.00
C ASN A 67 -11.60 -16.05 7.60
N ARG A 68 -12.45 -15.04 7.36
CA ARG A 68 -12.58 -14.37 6.05
C ARG A 68 -11.28 -13.72 5.55
N HIS A 69 -10.39 -13.31 6.45
CA HIS A 69 -9.10 -12.69 6.10
C HIS A 69 -8.08 -13.65 5.48
N LEU A 70 -8.35 -14.97 5.53
CA LEU A 70 -7.56 -16.01 4.88
C LEU A 70 -8.07 -16.36 3.48
N MET A 71 -9.05 -15.60 2.97
CA MET A 71 -9.70 -15.84 1.67
C MET A 71 -9.62 -14.60 0.78
N ALA A 72 -9.51 -14.84 -0.52
CA ALA A 72 -9.65 -13.81 -1.55
C ALA A 72 -10.83 -14.17 -2.47
N PRO A 73 -11.56 -13.19 -3.03
CA PRO A 73 -12.62 -13.45 -4.00
C PRO A 73 -12.10 -14.26 -5.21
N VAL A 74 -12.92 -15.17 -5.70
CA VAL A 74 -12.68 -15.81 -7.02
C VAL A 74 -13.08 -14.83 -8.12
N ASP A 75 -12.38 -14.85 -9.25
CA ASP A 75 -12.62 -13.96 -10.39
C ASP A 75 -14.13 -13.82 -10.69
N GLY A 76 -14.61 -12.57 -10.66
CA GLY A 76 -16.04 -12.21 -10.82
C GLY A 76 -16.65 -11.49 -9.60
N SER A 77 -15.95 -11.36 -8.46
CA SER A 77 -16.39 -10.49 -7.36
C SER A 77 -16.24 -9.00 -7.72
N ALA A 78 -16.99 -8.15 -7.03
CA ALA A 78 -16.89 -6.70 -7.20
C ALA A 78 -15.47 -6.17 -6.96
N ALA A 79 -14.72 -6.77 -6.02
CA ALA A 79 -13.33 -6.41 -5.76
C ALA A 79 -12.38 -6.86 -6.88
N SER A 80 -12.56 -8.06 -7.41
CA SER A 80 -11.80 -8.56 -8.57
C SER A 80 -12.06 -7.70 -9.82
N ASP A 81 -13.31 -7.30 -10.06
CA ASP A 81 -13.67 -6.39 -11.15
C ASP A 81 -13.04 -5.00 -10.96
N LEU A 82 -13.07 -4.44 -9.75
CA LEU A 82 -12.43 -3.16 -9.44
C LEU A 82 -10.92 -3.22 -9.65
N VAL A 83 -10.25 -4.29 -9.22
CA VAL A 83 -8.81 -4.51 -9.46
C VAL A 83 -8.51 -4.61 -10.96
N ALA A 84 -9.30 -5.38 -11.71
CA ALA A 84 -9.11 -5.54 -13.16
C ALA A 84 -9.27 -4.20 -13.89
N ARG A 85 -10.31 -3.41 -13.56
CA ARG A 85 -10.51 -2.05 -14.09
C ARG A 85 -9.37 -1.12 -13.69
N SER A 86 -8.86 -1.23 -12.46
CA SER A 86 -7.73 -0.44 -11.98
C SER A 86 -6.46 -0.72 -12.77
N LEU A 87 -6.14 -1.98 -13.05
CA LEU A 87 -4.98 -2.34 -13.88
C LEU A 87 -5.12 -1.82 -15.31
N ALA A 88 -6.31 -1.92 -15.91
CA ALA A 88 -6.59 -1.37 -17.24
C ALA A 88 -6.45 0.17 -17.25
N ALA A 89 -6.97 0.85 -16.22
CA ALA A 89 -6.83 2.30 -16.08
C ALA A 89 -5.36 2.72 -15.90
N ILE A 90 -4.59 1.99 -15.09
CA ILE A 90 -3.15 2.25 -14.91
C ILE A 90 -2.40 2.06 -16.24
N ALA A 91 -2.67 0.99 -16.98
CA ALA A 91 -2.03 0.78 -18.28
C ALA A 91 -2.29 1.92 -19.26
N HIS A 92 -3.47 2.55 -19.19
CA HIS A 92 -3.82 3.70 -20.02
C HIS A 92 -3.18 5.02 -19.51
N VAL A 93 -3.17 5.25 -18.20
CA VAL A 93 -2.74 6.52 -17.59
C VAL A 93 -1.23 6.55 -17.36
N ALA A 94 -0.63 5.42 -17.02
CA ALA A 94 0.76 5.24 -16.63
C ALA A 94 1.38 4.00 -17.33
N PRO A 95 1.56 4.01 -18.65
CA PRO A 95 2.02 2.83 -19.41
C PRO A 95 3.45 2.38 -19.07
N GLN A 96 4.21 3.19 -18.33
CA GLN A 96 5.57 2.86 -17.84
C GLN A 96 5.56 2.35 -16.40
N ALA A 97 4.38 2.07 -15.81
CA ALA A 97 4.28 1.54 -14.45
C ALA A 97 5.09 0.24 -14.31
N ARG A 98 5.85 0.12 -13.22
CA ARG A 98 6.67 -1.07 -12.95
C ARG A 98 5.79 -2.27 -12.62
N GLU A 99 6.19 -3.44 -13.10
CA GLU A 99 5.47 -4.70 -12.86
C GLU A 99 5.30 -5.00 -11.37
N SER A 100 6.25 -4.62 -10.51
CA SER A 100 6.11 -4.80 -9.06
C SER A 100 4.89 -4.07 -8.48
N TYR A 101 4.58 -2.85 -8.95
CA TYR A 101 3.38 -2.13 -8.55
C TYR A 101 2.11 -2.75 -9.15
N LEU A 102 2.17 -3.15 -10.41
CA LEU A 102 1.05 -3.83 -11.07
C LEU A 102 0.71 -5.15 -10.36
N GLN A 103 1.72 -5.90 -9.95
CA GLN A 103 1.55 -7.13 -9.19
C GLN A 103 0.99 -6.87 -7.79
N ALA A 104 1.47 -5.82 -7.08
CA ALA A 104 0.91 -5.42 -5.80
C ALA A 104 -0.59 -5.10 -5.92
N ILE A 105 -0.99 -4.35 -6.94
CA ILE A 105 -2.39 -3.98 -7.19
C ILE A 105 -3.21 -5.21 -7.58
N ARG A 106 -2.67 -6.07 -8.47
CA ARG A 106 -3.33 -7.32 -8.90
C ARG A 106 -3.68 -8.22 -7.72
N ASN A 107 -2.78 -8.32 -6.76
CA ASN A 107 -2.95 -9.13 -5.56
C ASN A 107 -3.62 -8.36 -4.41
N GLY A 108 -3.87 -7.05 -4.58
CA GLY A 108 -4.32 -6.13 -3.55
C GLY A 108 -5.82 -6.19 -3.21
N GLY A 109 -6.64 -6.94 -3.97
CA GLY A 109 -8.09 -6.96 -3.79
C GLY A 109 -8.55 -7.09 -2.33
N PRO A 110 -8.10 -8.11 -1.57
CA PRO A 110 -8.46 -8.26 -0.16
C PRO A 110 -8.01 -7.10 0.73
N LEU A 111 -6.85 -6.49 0.43
CA LEU A 111 -6.37 -5.32 1.17
C LEU A 111 -7.22 -4.08 0.88
N PHE A 112 -7.61 -3.85 -0.37
CA PHE A 112 -8.50 -2.76 -0.73
C PHE A 112 -9.85 -2.88 -0.02
N GLU A 113 -10.44 -4.08 0.03
CA GLU A 113 -11.67 -4.35 0.78
C GLU A 113 -11.49 -4.09 2.28
N GLN A 114 -10.42 -4.62 2.88
CA GLN A 114 -10.11 -4.43 4.30
C GLN A 114 -10.02 -2.95 4.67
N HIS A 115 -9.48 -2.11 3.78
CA HIS A 115 -9.34 -0.67 3.98
C HIS A 115 -10.50 0.14 3.39
N GLY A 116 -11.58 -0.52 2.97
CA GLY A 116 -12.80 0.12 2.49
C GLY A 116 -12.66 0.82 1.14
N ILE A 117 -11.63 0.52 0.35
CA ILE A 117 -11.49 1.01 -1.03
C ILE A 117 -12.27 0.08 -1.97
N THR A 118 -13.59 0.17 -1.91
CA THR A 118 -14.53 -0.73 -2.58
C THR A 118 -15.32 -0.08 -3.72
N THR A 119 -15.10 1.21 -3.98
CA THR A 119 -15.75 1.95 -5.06
C THR A 119 -14.73 2.49 -6.06
N GLY A 120 -15.15 2.67 -7.32
CA GLY A 120 -14.30 3.27 -8.35
C GLY A 120 -13.83 4.68 -7.99
N LEU A 121 -14.66 5.46 -7.30
CA LEU A 121 -14.29 6.81 -6.87
C LEU A 121 -13.17 6.79 -5.80
N ARG A 122 -13.28 5.95 -4.77
CA ARG A 122 -12.23 5.78 -3.75
C ARG A 122 -10.94 5.28 -4.37
N MET A 123 -11.03 4.29 -5.27
CA MET A 123 -9.87 3.76 -6.00
C MET A 123 -9.21 4.83 -6.88
N ALA A 124 -9.99 5.66 -7.58
CA ALA A 124 -9.44 6.75 -8.41
C ALA A 124 -8.66 7.77 -7.57
N HIS A 125 -9.18 8.13 -6.39
CA HIS A 125 -8.47 9.01 -5.44
C HIS A 125 -7.20 8.35 -4.92
N PHE A 126 -7.26 7.10 -4.46
CA PHE A 126 -6.10 6.37 -3.95
C PHE A 126 -4.98 6.27 -5.01
N LEU A 127 -5.33 5.82 -6.22
CA LEU A 127 -4.36 5.68 -7.30
C LEU A 127 -3.77 7.03 -7.74
N ALA A 128 -4.55 8.10 -7.74
CA ALA A 128 -4.05 9.43 -8.09
C ALA A 128 -2.97 9.91 -7.10
N GLN A 129 -3.18 9.69 -5.80
CA GLN A 129 -2.18 10.00 -4.78
C GLN A 129 -0.93 9.12 -4.96
N ALA A 130 -1.13 7.81 -5.07
CA ALA A 130 -0.04 6.85 -5.26
C ALA A 130 0.79 7.15 -6.53
N MET A 131 0.16 7.51 -7.64
CA MET A 131 0.86 7.89 -8.87
C MET A 131 1.66 9.17 -8.69
N ALA A 132 1.14 10.18 -7.99
CA ALA A 132 1.88 11.41 -7.74
C ALA A 132 3.13 11.16 -6.89
N GLU A 133 3.02 10.34 -5.83
CA GLU A 133 4.16 9.99 -4.95
C GLU A 133 5.23 9.15 -5.65
N THR A 134 4.84 8.34 -6.62
CA THR A 134 5.73 7.35 -7.26
C THR A 134 6.11 7.69 -8.70
N GLY A 135 5.82 8.93 -9.14
CA GLY A 135 6.05 9.31 -10.54
C GLY A 135 5.35 8.36 -11.51
N ALA A 136 4.03 8.20 -11.36
CA ALA A 136 3.21 7.27 -12.15
C ALA A 136 3.65 5.80 -12.03
N PHE A 137 3.95 5.36 -10.81
CA PHE A 137 4.41 4.00 -10.49
C PHE A 137 5.76 3.61 -11.12
N THR A 138 6.62 4.59 -11.42
CA THR A 138 7.97 4.31 -11.96
C THR A 138 9.05 4.29 -10.89
N VAL A 139 8.84 4.94 -9.73
CA VAL A 139 9.80 5.09 -8.64
C VAL A 139 9.40 4.20 -7.47
N LEU A 140 10.20 3.18 -7.15
CA LEU A 140 10.01 2.32 -5.98
C LEU A 140 10.62 2.93 -4.71
N ARG A 141 11.68 3.71 -4.90
CA ARG A 141 12.48 4.30 -3.84
C ARG A 141 12.95 5.68 -4.29
N GLU A 142 12.92 6.63 -3.37
CA GLU A 142 13.40 7.99 -3.62
C GLU A 142 14.83 7.97 -4.17
N SER A 143 15.05 8.66 -5.28
CA SER A 143 16.39 8.93 -5.79
C SER A 143 16.96 10.17 -5.13
N MET A 144 18.16 10.06 -4.59
CA MET A 144 18.93 11.17 -4.04
C MET A 144 20.04 11.63 -5.01
N SER A 145 19.96 11.24 -6.30
CA SER A 145 20.89 11.65 -7.34
C SER A 145 20.42 12.93 -8.05
N TYR A 146 20.93 14.07 -7.61
CA TYR A 146 20.57 15.37 -8.15
C TYR A 146 21.79 16.10 -8.73
N SER A 147 21.55 16.89 -9.78
CA SER A 147 22.53 17.91 -10.22
C SER A 147 22.57 19.07 -9.23
N VAL A 148 23.67 19.82 -9.21
CA VAL A 148 23.83 21.00 -8.33
C VAL A 148 22.63 21.97 -8.43
N PRO A 149 22.20 22.42 -9.63
CA PRO A 149 21.05 23.33 -9.72
C PRO A 149 19.78 22.77 -9.12
N ARG A 150 19.44 21.50 -9.45
CA ARG A 150 18.22 20.85 -8.95
C ARG A 150 18.26 20.59 -7.46
N MET A 151 19.42 20.24 -6.92
CA MET A 151 19.62 20.05 -5.49
C MET A 151 19.36 21.36 -4.71
N LEU A 152 19.89 22.48 -5.19
CA LEU A 152 19.72 23.78 -4.54
C LEU A 152 18.28 24.28 -4.63
N GLU A 153 17.58 23.98 -5.71
CA GLU A 153 16.15 24.28 -5.87
C GLU A 153 15.29 23.54 -4.83
N ILE A 154 15.60 22.27 -4.54
CA ILE A 154 14.80 21.42 -3.64
C ILE A 154 15.27 21.56 -2.18
N PHE A 155 16.57 21.40 -1.94
CA PHE A 155 17.14 21.29 -0.59
C PHE A 155 17.91 22.52 -0.14
N GLY A 156 17.91 23.59 -0.94
CA GLY A 156 18.67 24.81 -0.68
C GLY A 156 18.23 25.58 0.56
N VAL A 157 19.01 26.60 0.92
CA VAL A 157 18.90 27.38 2.18
C VAL A 157 17.49 27.94 2.44
N HIS A 158 16.75 28.28 1.39
CA HIS A 158 15.42 28.89 1.50
C HIS A 158 14.27 27.91 1.19
N HIS A 159 14.58 26.65 0.83
CA HIS A 159 13.61 25.71 0.32
C HIS A 159 13.40 24.48 1.21
N HIS A 160 14.38 24.10 2.02
CA HIS A 160 14.33 22.90 2.84
C HIS A 160 15.06 23.06 4.17
N SER A 161 14.68 22.30 5.19
CA SER A 161 15.33 22.28 6.50
C SER A 161 16.81 21.84 6.45
N ALA A 162 17.21 21.08 5.45
CA ALA A 162 18.60 20.71 5.20
C ALA A 162 19.48 21.92 4.86
N ARG A 163 18.92 22.97 4.24
CA ARG A 163 19.63 24.20 3.92
C ARG A 163 20.96 23.99 3.20
N VAL A 164 20.95 23.14 2.15
CA VAL A 164 22.14 22.84 1.35
C VAL A 164 22.69 24.14 0.74
N THR A 165 23.95 24.42 0.96
CA THR A 165 24.62 25.62 0.44
C THR A 165 25.21 25.40 -0.94
N ALA A 166 25.40 26.48 -1.71
CA ALA A 166 26.06 26.40 -3.01
C ALA A 166 27.51 25.91 -2.91
N ALA A 167 28.18 26.13 -1.77
CA ALA A 167 29.55 25.71 -1.54
C ALA A 167 29.67 24.18 -1.34
N GLU A 168 28.70 23.55 -0.65
CA GLU A 168 28.73 22.10 -0.40
C GLU A 168 28.08 21.28 -1.54
N ALA A 169 27.16 21.88 -2.30
CA ALA A 169 26.39 21.17 -3.34
C ALA A 169 27.24 20.40 -4.36
N PRO A 170 28.41 20.88 -4.85
CA PRO A 170 29.25 20.12 -5.77
C PRO A 170 29.73 18.77 -5.22
N ALA A 171 30.02 18.67 -3.91
CA ALA A 171 30.45 17.43 -3.26
C ALA A 171 29.31 16.43 -3.04
N LEU A 172 28.07 16.94 -3.02
CA LEU A 172 26.84 16.14 -2.84
C LEU A 172 26.21 15.72 -4.17
N ALA A 173 26.56 16.40 -5.27
CA ALA A 173 25.95 16.13 -6.58
C ALA A 173 26.21 14.70 -7.05
N HIS A 174 25.14 14.00 -7.46
CA HIS A 174 25.15 12.61 -7.89
C HIS A 174 25.73 11.62 -6.85
N ASN A 175 25.85 12.05 -5.59
CA ASN A 175 26.24 11.22 -4.46
C ASN A 175 25.03 10.98 -3.56
N GLU A 176 24.25 9.96 -3.92
CA GLU A 176 22.97 9.68 -3.25
C GLU A 176 23.13 9.48 -1.74
N HIS A 177 24.19 8.77 -1.33
CA HIS A 177 24.43 8.49 0.09
C HIS A 177 24.76 9.79 0.86
N ALA A 178 25.69 10.58 0.35
CA ALA A 178 26.07 11.82 1.02
C ALA A 178 24.93 12.82 1.09
N LEU A 179 24.15 12.94 0.01
CA LEU A 179 22.98 13.82 0.00
C LEU A 179 21.88 13.33 0.95
N ALA A 180 21.59 12.04 0.99
CA ALA A 180 20.59 11.50 1.90
C ALA A 180 20.98 11.69 3.38
N GLU A 181 22.26 11.49 3.72
CA GLU A 181 22.78 11.78 5.07
C GLU A 181 22.74 13.28 5.40
N ARG A 182 22.95 14.14 4.40
CA ARG A 182 22.86 15.58 4.55
C ARG A 182 21.45 16.08 4.76
N VAL A 183 20.45 15.38 4.18
CA VAL A 183 19.03 15.78 4.21
C VAL A 183 18.27 15.12 5.35
N TYR A 184 18.45 13.81 5.55
CA TYR A 184 17.67 12.96 6.45
C TYR A 184 18.47 12.36 7.61
N GLY A 185 19.80 12.49 7.60
CA GLY A 185 20.71 11.93 8.59
C GLY A 185 21.40 13.01 9.44
N ALA A 186 22.60 12.70 9.91
CA ALA A 186 23.37 13.55 10.82
C ALA A 186 23.65 14.98 10.28
N GLY A 187 23.62 15.18 8.97
CA GLY A 187 23.75 16.51 8.35
C GLY A 187 22.56 17.44 8.58
N ASN A 188 21.43 16.94 9.07
CA ASN A 188 20.23 17.69 9.44
C ASN A 188 19.65 17.13 10.75
N PRO A 189 20.25 17.44 11.91
CA PRO A 189 19.91 16.79 13.17
C PRO A 189 18.43 16.85 13.55
N GLY A 190 17.77 17.98 13.36
CA GLY A 190 16.35 18.11 13.66
C GLY A 190 15.47 17.21 12.81
N LYS A 191 15.79 17.07 11.51
CA LYS A 191 15.06 16.14 10.63
C LYS A 191 15.40 14.68 10.93
N ALA A 192 16.63 14.38 11.27
CA ALA A 192 17.05 13.05 11.69
C ALA A 192 16.30 12.59 12.95
N GLU A 193 16.16 13.48 13.95
CA GLU A 193 15.38 13.21 15.17
C GLU A 193 13.91 12.98 14.85
N GLU A 194 13.28 13.84 14.05
CA GLU A 194 11.88 13.69 13.59
C GLU A 194 11.64 12.33 12.92
N LEU A 195 12.58 11.90 12.07
CA LEU A 195 12.50 10.63 11.33
C LEU A 195 12.94 9.41 12.15
N GLY A 196 13.51 9.60 13.33
CA GLY A 196 14.10 8.53 14.14
C GLY A 196 15.39 7.94 13.53
N ASN A 197 16.08 8.69 12.67
CA ASN A 197 17.33 8.31 12.03
C ASN A 197 18.51 8.57 12.98
N THR A 198 18.80 7.59 13.85
CA THR A 198 19.73 7.75 14.97
C THR A 198 21.13 7.20 14.71
N GLN A 199 21.33 6.51 13.59
CA GLN A 199 22.61 5.87 13.27
C GLN A 199 23.18 6.43 11.96
N PRO A 200 24.52 6.44 11.80
CA PRO A 200 25.15 6.75 10.52
C PRO A 200 24.62 5.82 9.42
N GLY A 201 24.28 6.38 8.28
CA GLY A 201 23.70 5.64 7.15
C GLY A 201 22.17 5.56 7.14
N ASP A 202 21.50 5.98 8.21
CA ASP A 202 20.03 5.92 8.30
C ASP A 202 19.37 6.83 7.28
N GLY A 203 19.93 7.99 7.02
CA GLY A 203 19.39 8.93 6.03
C GLY A 203 19.24 8.31 4.66
N PHE A 204 20.24 7.55 4.22
CA PHE A 204 20.17 6.84 2.96
C PHE A 204 19.33 5.55 3.04
N ARG A 205 19.49 4.78 4.11
CA ARG A 205 18.83 3.50 4.30
C ARG A 205 17.30 3.64 4.34
N TYR A 206 16.80 4.66 5.03
CA TYR A 206 15.37 4.88 5.25
C TYR A 206 14.82 6.09 4.47
N ARG A 207 15.44 6.42 3.31
CA ARG A 207 14.85 7.37 2.37
C ARG A 207 13.51 6.84 1.86
N GLY A 208 12.68 7.70 1.26
CA GLY A 208 11.34 7.34 0.81
C GLY A 208 11.24 6.00 0.07
N ASN A 209 10.37 5.13 0.55
CA ASN A 209 10.14 3.79 0.01
C ASN A 209 8.65 3.48 -0.17
N GLY A 210 8.32 2.68 -1.19
CA GLY A 210 6.98 2.15 -1.42
C GLY A 210 5.99 3.19 -1.98
N VAL A 211 4.70 2.88 -1.88
CA VAL A 211 3.61 3.58 -2.60
C VAL A 211 3.40 5.03 -2.11
N LEU A 212 3.44 5.27 -0.80
CA LEU A 212 3.33 6.63 -0.22
C LEU A 212 4.66 7.08 0.42
N GLN A 213 5.79 6.57 -0.08
CA GLN A 213 7.13 7.04 0.26
C GLN A 213 7.40 7.08 1.78
N THR A 214 7.19 5.95 2.47
CA THR A 214 7.53 5.79 3.90
C THR A 214 8.99 6.17 4.14
N THR A 215 9.23 7.19 4.96
CA THR A 215 10.56 7.77 5.20
C THR A 215 10.92 7.74 6.69
N GLY A 216 12.17 7.42 7.00
CA GLY A 216 12.71 7.41 8.35
C GLY A 216 12.62 6.05 9.07
N ARG A 217 13.65 5.75 9.90
CA ARG A 217 13.73 4.52 10.72
C ARG A 217 12.50 4.36 11.62
N GLY A 218 12.03 5.46 12.21
CA GLY A 218 10.86 5.47 13.08
C GLY A 218 9.60 4.97 12.39
N ALA A 219 9.33 5.46 11.17
CA ALA A 219 8.19 5.04 10.37
C ALA A 219 8.30 3.56 9.94
N HIS A 220 9.50 3.11 9.51
CA HIS A 220 9.73 1.70 9.18
C HIS A 220 9.49 0.78 10.39
N ARG A 221 9.98 1.16 11.58
CA ARG A 221 9.75 0.41 12.82
C ARG A 221 8.25 0.35 13.17
N ALA A 222 7.56 1.49 13.15
CA ALA A 222 6.14 1.57 13.48
C ALA A 222 5.28 0.70 12.55
N MET A 223 5.52 0.79 11.24
CA MET A 223 4.84 -0.05 10.26
C MET A 223 5.22 -1.53 10.40
N GLY A 224 6.49 -1.82 10.70
CA GLY A 224 6.94 -3.19 10.98
C GLY A 224 6.20 -3.82 12.15
N GLN A 225 6.08 -3.10 13.26
CA GLN A 225 5.33 -3.55 14.44
C GLN A 225 3.85 -3.77 14.12
N LYS A 226 3.24 -2.85 13.36
CA LYS A 226 1.82 -2.92 13.01
C LYS A 226 1.47 -4.14 12.15
N PHE A 227 2.35 -4.53 11.24
CA PHE A 227 2.13 -5.64 10.32
C PHE A 227 2.83 -6.95 10.71
N GLY A 228 3.60 -6.97 11.80
CA GLY A 228 4.40 -8.13 12.19
C GLY A 228 5.51 -8.43 11.16
N LEU A 229 6.08 -7.41 10.53
CA LEU A 229 7.11 -7.50 9.49
C LEU A 229 8.35 -6.69 9.91
N ASP A 230 9.52 -7.18 9.55
CA ASP A 230 10.78 -6.51 9.92
C ASP A 230 11.19 -5.46 8.87
N PHE A 231 10.40 -4.39 8.74
CA PHE A 231 10.73 -3.28 7.84
C PHE A 231 11.92 -2.45 8.35
N GLU A 232 12.20 -2.45 9.65
CA GLU A 232 13.34 -1.70 10.19
C GLU A 232 14.66 -2.31 9.75
N ASN A 233 14.85 -3.62 9.91
CA ASN A 233 16.09 -4.25 9.50
C ASN A 233 16.12 -4.58 8.00
N ASN A 234 14.95 -4.70 7.37
CA ASN A 234 14.82 -4.99 5.94
C ASN A 234 13.86 -4.01 5.25
N PRO A 235 14.26 -2.73 5.03
CA PRO A 235 13.41 -1.72 4.40
C PRO A 235 13.01 -2.07 2.96
N ASP A 236 13.71 -2.96 2.29
CA ASP A 236 13.41 -3.40 0.92
C ASP A 236 12.08 -4.16 0.83
N LEU A 237 11.59 -4.73 1.92
CA LEU A 237 10.25 -5.33 1.98
C LEU A 237 9.12 -4.35 1.63
N LEU A 238 9.32 -3.04 1.84
CA LEU A 238 8.34 -2.01 1.46
C LEU A 238 8.18 -1.85 -0.06
N THR A 239 9.13 -2.34 -0.84
CA THR A 239 9.08 -2.32 -2.30
C THR A 239 8.69 -3.67 -2.90
N ALA A 240 8.58 -4.71 -2.06
CA ALA A 240 8.12 -6.02 -2.48
C ALA A 240 6.61 -6.00 -2.77
N PRO A 241 6.13 -6.62 -3.86
CA PRO A 241 4.70 -6.59 -4.23
C PRO A 241 3.74 -7.04 -3.12
N GLU A 242 4.16 -7.98 -2.29
CA GLU A 242 3.36 -8.56 -1.20
C GLU A 242 3.13 -7.57 -0.05
N HIS A 243 3.94 -6.52 0.04
CA HIS A 243 3.94 -5.59 1.16
C HIS A 243 3.76 -4.13 0.77
N ALA A 244 4.02 -3.76 -0.49
CA ALA A 244 4.09 -2.38 -0.95
C ALA A 244 2.81 -1.56 -0.69
N LEU A 245 1.63 -2.19 -0.72
CA LEU A 245 0.36 -1.51 -0.46
C LEU A 245 0.06 -1.33 1.04
N LYS A 246 0.62 -2.15 1.92
CA LYS A 246 0.22 -2.19 3.35
C LYS A 246 0.39 -0.85 4.05
N PRO A 247 1.55 -0.19 4.03
CA PRO A 247 1.72 1.11 4.68
C PRO A 247 0.82 2.18 4.07
N ALA A 248 0.71 2.21 2.74
CA ALA A 248 -0.09 3.20 2.03
C ALA A 248 -1.59 3.09 2.37
N LEU A 249 -2.12 1.87 2.41
CA LEU A 249 -3.52 1.62 2.78
C LEU A 249 -3.77 1.89 4.27
N GLN A 250 -2.78 1.64 5.11
CA GLN A 250 -2.86 1.98 6.51
C GLN A 250 -2.91 3.49 6.73
N GLU A 251 -2.05 4.25 6.09
CA GLU A 251 -2.04 5.71 6.13
C GLU A 251 -3.36 6.28 5.58
N TRP A 252 -3.88 5.69 4.51
CA TRP A 252 -5.19 6.01 3.96
C TRP A 252 -6.30 5.86 4.99
N SER A 253 -6.30 4.77 5.74
CA SER A 253 -7.30 4.49 6.78
C SER A 253 -7.11 5.39 8.00
N ASP A 254 -5.88 5.56 8.48
CA ASP A 254 -5.56 6.42 9.63
C ASP A 254 -5.93 7.88 9.35
N GLY A 255 -5.80 8.33 8.10
CA GLY A 255 -6.24 9.63 7.61
C GLY A 255 -7.75 9.76 7.38
N ASN A 256 -8.56 8.68 7.56
CA ASN A 256 -9.99 8.63 7.20
C ASN A 256 -10.25 9.11 5.76
N LEU A 257 -9.40 8.72 4.80
CA LEU A 257 -9.39 9.31 3.46
C LEU A 257 -10.55 8.83 2.59
N ASN A 258 -11.18 7.69 2.91
CA ASN A 258 -12.41 7.26 2.25
C ASN A 258 -13.53 8.29 2.36
N HIS A 259 -13.67 8.95 3.53
CA HIS A 259 -14.66 9.99 3.73
C HIS A 259 -14.48 11.16 2.74
N PHE A 260 -13.24 11.62 2.57
CA PHE A 260 -12.93 12.72 1.65
C PHE A 260 -13.01 12.29 0.18
N ALA A 261 -12.70 11.04 -0.12
CA ALA A 261 -12.89 10.47 -1.45
C ALA A 261 -14.38 10.41 -1.84
N ASP A 262 -15.25 10.01 -0.91
CA ASP A 262 -16.69 9.93 -1.15
C ASP A 262 -17.34 11.30 -1.46
N ILE A 263 -16.84 12.37 -0.85
CA ILE A 263 -17.27 13.75 -1.15
C ILE A 263 -16.41 14.44 -2.22
N ASN A 264 -15.51 13.67 -2.86
CA ASN A 264 -14.63 14.13 -3.94
C ASN A 264 -13.69 15.28 -3.54
N ASP A 265 -13.22 15.31 -2.30
CA ASP A 265 -12.30 16.34 -1.79
C ASP A 265 -10.83 15.92 -1.92
N ILE A 266 -10.32 15.96 -3.16
CA ILE A 266 -8.92 15.64 -3.45
C ILE A 266 -7.93 16.59 -2.75
N ARG A 267 -8.34 17.83 -2.46
CA ARG A 267 -7.49 18.81 -1.79
C ARG A 267 -7.19 18.37 -0.36
N THR A 268 -8.20 18.01 0.41
CA THR A 268 -8.02 17.53 1.78
C THR A 268 -7.26 16.21 1.82
N ILE A 269 -7.51 15.30 0.88
CA ILE A 269 -6.74 14.06 0.73
C ILE A 269 -5.25 14.39 0.56
N THR A 270 -4.92 15.30 -0.38
CA THR A 270 -3.54 15.73 -0.62
C THR A 270 -2.88 16.33 0.62
N LEU A 271 -3.58 17.23 1.31
CA LEU A 271 -3.08 17.86 2.54
C LEU A 271 -2.76 16.83 3.64
N ARG A 272 -3.59 15.80 3.77
CA ARG A 272 -3.41 14.76 4.79
C ARG A 272 -2.26 13.80 4.48
N ILE A 273 -2.05 13.46 3.21
CA ILE A 273 -0.96 12.56 2.78
C ILE A 273 0.38 13.32 2.77
N ASN A 274 0.42 14.49 2.17
CA ASN A 274 1.68 15.20 1.88
C ASN A 274 2.04 16.27 2.92
N GLY A 275 1.17 16.55 3.88
CA GLY A 275 1.35 17.66 4.83
C GLY A 275 1.27 19.06 4.20
N GLY A 276 1.01 19.14 2.89
CA GLY A 276 0.94 20.37 2.10
C GLY A 276 0.30 20.12 0.74
N LEU A 277 0.43 21.07 -0.18
CA LEU A 277 -0.11 20.99 -1.54
C LEU A 277 0.97 20.77 -2.62
N ASN A 278 2.14 20.25 -2.25
CA ASN A 278 3.16 19.90 -3.23
C ASN A 278 2.64 18.81 -4.18
N GLY A 279 2.81 19.01 -5.50
CA GLY A 279 2.32 18.09 -6.52
C GLY A 279 0.79 18.00 -6.63
N PHE A 280 0.04 19.00 -6.14
CA PHE A 280 -1.42 19.00 -6.18
C PHE A 280 -1.97 18.93 -7.61
N ASP A 281 -1.37 19.67 -8.55
CA ASP A 281 -1.77 19.67 -9.96
C ASP A 281 -1.58 18.31 -10.62
N ASP A 282 -0.50 17.59 -10.28
CA ASP A 282 -0.27 16.22 -10.75
C ASP A 282 -1.34 15.26 -10.23
N ARG A 283 -1.69 15.36 -8.93
CA ARG A 283 -2.75 14.55 -8.31
C ARG A 283 -4.10 14.80 -8.95
N GLN A 284 -4.44 16.06 -9.22
CA GLN A 284 -5.67 16.42 -9.95
C GLN A 284 -5.65 15.86 -11.37
N THR A 285 -4.52 15.96 -12.05
CA THR A 285 -4.36 15.43 -13.41
C THR A 285 -4.54 13.91 -13.46
N PHE A 286 -3.88 13.17 -12.56
CA PHE A 286 -4.06 11.72 -12.47
C PHE A 286 -5.51 11.37 -12.12
N PHE A 287 -6.10 12.04 -11.15
CA PHE A 287 -7.49 11.80 -10.77
C PHE A 287 -8.47 12.03 -11.93
N ALA A 288 -8.32 13.15 -12.65
CA ALA A 288 -9.18 13.47 -13.80
C ALA A 288 -9.08 12.42 -14.90
N ARG A 289 -7.92 11.79 -15.09
CA ARG A 289 -7.70 10.71 -16.06
C ARG A 289 -8.21 9.35 -15.58
N LEU A 290 -8.09 9.05 -14.29
CA LEU A 290 -8.49 7.77 -13.69
C LEU A 290 -9.99 7.67 -13.46
N ARG A 291 -10.62 8.76 -13.00
CA ARG A 291 -12.04 8.75 -12.62
C ARG A 291 -12.97 8.19 -13.71
N PRO A 292 -12.96 8.66 -14.96
CA PRO A 292 -13.87 8.16 -15.99
C PRO A 292 -13.64 6.69 -16.37
N LEU A 293 -12.49 6.12 -16.03
CA LEU A 293 -12.16 4.71 -16.29
C LEU A 293 -12.60 3.78 -15.15
N LEU A 294 -12.86 4.34 -13.96
CA LEU A 294 -13.16 3.58 -12.75
C LEU A 294 -14.59 3.78 -12.23
N THR A 295 -15.21 4.90 -12.54
CA THR A 295 -16.61 5.22 -12.16
C THR A 295 -17.54 5.09 -13.33
#